data_5b18263e48493b56644f1fb441120428
#
_entry.id   5b18263e48493b56644f1fb441120428
#
_cell.length_a   1.000
_cell.length_b   1.000
_cell.length_c   1.000
_cell.angle_alpha   90.00
_cell.angle_beta   90.00
_cell.angle_gamma   90.00
#
_symmetry.space_group_name_H-M   'P 1'
#
loop_
_entity.id
_entity.type
_entity.pdbx_description
1 polymer ?
#
loop_
_entity_poly.entity_id
_entity_poly.type
_entity_poly.pdbx_seq_one_letter_code
_entity_poly.pdbx_strand_id
1 'polypeptide(L)'
;MTPPKHVNFRAKRLFGAVGNIVDGAVAYIDLDGGGPTELHTHEHNHLFIVTEGEAKILLGDKEVIIHKDEAFLVEGRIPHSCWNNIDGMTKMIGITVI
;
A
#
# COMPACT_ATOMS: atom_id res chain seq x y z
N MET A 1 12.58 -11.70 -11.61
CA MET A 1 13.46 -11.54 -12.76
C MET A 1 14.84 -11.06 -12.33
N THR A 2 15.85 -11.29 -13.14
CA THR A 2 17.20 -10.76 -12.90
C THR A 2 17.44 -9.62 -13.88
N PRO A 3 17.67 -8.37 -13.39
CA PRO A 3 17.96 -7.25 -14.28
C PRO A 3 19.27 -7.48 -15.04
N PRO A 4 19.43 -6.92 -16.25
CA PRO A 4 20.67 -7.05 -17.01
C PRO A 4 21.89 -6.58 -16.22
N LYS A 5 23.03 -7.29 -16.40
CA LYS A 5 24.31 -6.96 -15.75
C LYS A 5 24.31 -7.02 -14.22
N HIS A 6 23.33 -7.67 -13.62
CA HIS A 6 23.30 -7.92 -12.18
C HIS A 6 23.67 -9.40 -11.92
N VAL A 7 24.29 -9.65 -10.77
CA VAL A 7 24.74 -10.97 -10.37
C VAL A 7 24.06 -11.38 -9.08
N ASN A 8 23.49 -12.58 -9.03
CA ASN A 8 22.79 -13.11 -7.85
C ASN A 8 21.74 -12.10 -7.33
N PHE A 9 20.97 -11.56 -8.26
CA PHE A 9 20.03 -10.48 -8.02
C PHE A 9 18.69 -10.86 -8.62
N ARG A 10 17.63 -10.79 -7.81
CA ARG A 10 16.26 -11.03 -8.25
C ARG A 10 15.41 -9.80 -7.98
N ALA A 11 14.52 -9.50 -8.90
CA ALA A 11 13.61 -8.39 -8.74
C ALA A 11 12.18 -8.82 -9.08
N LYS A 12 11.23 -8.26 -8.37
CA LYS A 12 9.81 -8.43 -8.63
C LYS A 12 9.20 -7.06 -8.87
N ARG A 13 8.54 -6.87 -10.00
CA ARG A 13 7.83 -5.62 -10.25
C ARG A 13 6.58 -5.59 -9.38
N LEU A 14 6.39 -4.50 -8.63
CA LEU A 14 5.22 -4.32 -7.77
C LEU A 14 4.17 -3.42 -8.39
N PHE A 15 4.59 -2.48 -9.23
CA PHE A 15 3.68 -1.55 -9.91
C PHE A 15 4.35 -1.00 -11.17
N GLY A 16 3.56 -0.38 -12.03
CA GLY A 16 4.03 0.30 -13.23
C GLY A 16 4.02 1.82 -13.04
N ALA A 17 3.65 2.54 -14.10
CA ALA A 17 3.51 4.00 -14.04
C ALA A 17 2.23 4.34 -13.26
N VAL A 18 2.37 5.07 -12.16
CA VAL A 18 1.26 5.42 -11.27
C VAL A 18 1.02 6.92 -11.16
N GLY A 19 1.90 7.73 -11.73
CA GLY A 19 1.83 9.19 -11.65
C GLY A 19 3.10 9.79 -11.09
N ASN A 20 3.03 11.06 -10.70
CA ASN A 20 4.15 11.79 -10.13
C ASN A 20 4.17 11.63 -8.61
N ILE A 21 5.34 11.36 -8.05
CA ILE A 21 5.52 11.19 -6.62
C ILE A 21 5.56 12.55 -5.94
N VAL A 22 4.71 12.73 -4.92
CA VAL A 22 4.67 13.94 -4.10
C VAL A 22 5.47 13.73 -2.83
N ASP A 23 5.18 12.64 -2.10
CA ASP A 23 5.89 12.27 -0.88
C ASP A 23 5.70 10.78 -0.60
N GLY A 24 6.36 10.31 0.44
CA GLY A 24 6.25 8.92 0.88
C GLY A 24 6.52 8.80 2.37
N ALA A 25 5.96 7.75 2.98
CA ALA A 25 6.13 7.47 4.39
C ALA A 25 6.12 5.97 4.64
N VAL A 26 6.72 5.56 5.75
CA VAL A 26 6.59 4.19 6.28
C VAL A 26 5.53 4.22 7.36
N ALA A 27 4.56 3.32 7.26
CA ALA A 27 3.52 3.16 8.27
C ALA A 27 3.75 1.84 9.02
N TYR A 28 3.60 1.92 10.34
CA TYR A 28 3.65 0.76 11.24
C TYR A 28 2.26 0.62 11.82
N ILE A 29 1.55 -0.43 11.43
CA ILE A 29 0.16 -0.63 11.84
C ILE A 29 0.13 -1.81 12.81
N ASP A 30 -0.11 -1.51 14.07
CA ASP A 30 -0.15 -2.54 15.12
C ASP A 30 -1.44 -3.36 15.05
N LEU A 31 -1.51 -4.42 15.86
CA LEU A 31 -2.70 -5.26 15.96
C LEU A 31 -3.95 -4.40 16.20
N ASP A 32 -4.99 -4.66 15.44
CA ASP A 32 -6.26 -3.93 15.43
C ASP A 32 -6.11 -2.45 15.01
N GLY A 33 -4.95 -2.06 14.51
CA GLY A 33 -4.69 -0.72 14.04
C GLY A 33 -5.11 -0.48 12.60
N GLY A 34 -5.20 0.79 12.28
CA GLY A 34 -5.52 1.24 10.93
C GLY A 34 -6.27 2.58 10.97
N GLY A 35 -6.78 2.95 9.83
CA GLY A 35 -7.56 4.16 9.73
C GLY A 35 -7.56 4.78 8.34
N PRO A 36 -8.20 5.90 8.20
CA PRO A 36 -8.98 6.58 9.24
C PRO A 36 -10.19 5.76 9.68
N THR A 37 -10.70 6.05 10.88
CA THR A 37 -11.86 5.34 11.44
C THR A 37 -13.14 5.59 10.64
N GLU A 38 -13.19 6.73 9.94
CA GLU A 38 -14.23 7.01 8.96
C GLU A 38 -13.59 7.04 7.57
N LEU A 39 -14.25 6.47 6.58
CA LEU A 39 -13.78 6.51 5.20
C LEU A 39 -13.68 7.96 4.75
N HIS A 40 -12.58 8.30 4.09
CA HIS A 40 -12.34 9.65 3.61
C HIS A 40 -11.95 9.64 2.13
N THR A 41 -12.01 10.82 1.52
CA THR A 41 -11.57 11.05 0.14
C THR A 41 -10.63 12.25 0.08
N HIS A 42 -9.80 12.28 -0.96
CA HIS A 42 -8.95 13.42 -1.28
C HIS A 42 -8.59 13.41 -2.76
N GLU A 43 -7.92 14.45 -3.24
CA GLU A 43 -7.66 14.63 -4.68
C GLU A 43 -6.50 13.77 -5.21
N HIS A 44 -5.53 13.49 -4.39
CA HIS A 44 -4.38 12.67 -4.80
C HIS A 44 -4.61 11.20 -4.51
N ASN A 45 -3.80 10.34 -5.11
CA ASN A 45 -3.87 8.90 -4.93
C ASN A 45 -2.78 8.43 -3.97
N HIS A 46 -2.96 7.24 -3.40
CA HIS A 46 -1.94 6.59 -2.58
C HIS A 46 -1.54 5.25 -3.19
N LEU A 47 -0.24 5.04 -3.32
CA LEU A 47 0.31 3.73 -3.65
C LEU A 47 0.80 3.10 -2.34
N PHE A 48 0.19 1.98 -1.95
CA PHE A 48 0.60 1.24 -0.76
C PHE A 48 1.41 0.02 -1.15
N ILE A 49 2.53 -0.20 -0.46
CA ILE A 49 3.41 -1.34 -0.65
C ILE A 49 3.59 -2.01 0.70
N VAL A 50 3.13 -3.25 0.84
CA VAL A 50 3.30 -4.00 2.10
C VAL A 50 4.68 -4.64 2.11
N THR A 51 5.48 -4.34 3.12
CA THR A 51 6.83 -4.89 3.30
C THR A 51 6.87 -6.00 4.35
N GLU A 52 5.95 -5.98 5.31
CA GLU A 52 5.78 -7.02 6.32
C GLU A 52 4.31 -7.11 6.69
N GLY A 53 3.82 -8.32 6.89
CA GLY A 53 2.44 -8.54 7.32
C GLY A 53 1.45 -8.53 6.18
N GLU A 54 0.26 -8.02 6.46
CA GLU A 54 -0.85 -8.01 5.50
C GLU A 54 -1.80 -6.86 5.84
N ALA A 55 -2.20 -6.10 4.82
CA ALA A 55 -3.10 -4.98 4.98
C ALA A 55 -4.44 -5.27 4.32
N LYS A 56 -5.51 -4.72 4.89
CA LYS A 56 -6.84 -4.73 4.31
C LYS A 56 -7.22 -3.30 3.97
N ILE A 57 -7.50 -3.05 2.70
CA ILE A 57 -7.96 -1.75 2.22
C ILE A 57 -9.47 -1.83 2.04
N LEU A 58 -10.19 -0.92 2.69
CA LEU A 58 -11.62 -0.76 2.47
C LEU A 58 -11.80 0.30 1.39
N LEU A 59 -12.51 -0.05 0.33
CA LEU A 59 -12.77 0.84 -0.82
C LEU A 59 -14.29 0.89 -1.05
N GLY A 60 -14.95 1.92 -0.51
CA GLY A 60 -16.39 1.98 -0.56
C GLY A 60 -16.98 0.75 0.11
N ASP A 61 -17.64 -0.11 -0.65
CA ASP A 61 -18.24 -1.37 -0.18
C ASP A 61 -17.37 -2.61 -0.46
N LYS A 62 -16.13 -2.41 -0.93
CA LYS A 62 -15.20 -3.50 -1.29
C LYS A 62 -14.05 -3.60 -0.31
N GLU A 63 -13.45 -4.78 -0.23
CA GLU A 63 -12.22 -5.04 0.50
C GLU A 63 -11.15 -5.54 -0.44
N VAL A 64 -9.91 -5.06 -0.26
CA VAL A 64 -8.74 -5.55 -0.99
C VAL A 64 -7.72 -5.96 0.04
N ILE A 65 -7.20 -7.17 -0.08
CA ILE A 65 -6.13 -7.68 0.78
C ILE A 65 -4.80 -7.56 0.05
N ILE A 66 -3.83 -6.94 0.70
CA ILE A 66 -2.48 -6.77 0.15
C ILE A 66 -1.50 -7.53 1.03
N HIS A 67 -0.78 -8.47 0.45
CA HIS A 67 0.20 -9.29 1.14
C HIS A 67 1.60 -8.69 1.03
N LYS A 68 2.52 -9.24 1.82
CA LYS A 68 3.93 -8.87 1.75
C LYS A 68 4.43 -8.92 0.30
N ASP A 69 5.20 -7.91 -0.09
CA ASP A 69 5.76 -7.75 -1.43
C ASP A 69 4.70 -7.56 -2.52
N GLU A 70 3.56 -6.99 -2.12
CA GLU A 70 2.52 -6.57 -3.06
C GLU A 70 2.24 -5.08 -2.89
N ALA A 71 1.73 -4.46 -3.95
CA ALA A 71 1.35 -3.05 -3.97
C ALA A 71 -0.05 -2.88 -4.53
N PHE A 72 -0.71 -1.80 -4.11
CA PHE A 72 -2.04 -1.45 -4.60
C PHE A 72 -2.19 0.07 -4.65
N LEU A 73 -2.70 0.58 -5.77
CA LEU A 73 -2.98 2.00 -5.94
C LEU A 73 -4.40 2.28 -5.48
N VAL A 74 -4.54 3.12 -4.47
CA VAL A 74 -5.83 3.60 -3.97
C VAL A 74 -6.13 4.95 -4.58
N GLU A 75 -7.21 5.03 -5.36
CA GLU A 75 -7.68 6.29 -5.90
C GLU A 75 -8.29 7.14 -4.79
N GLY A 76 -7.78 8.36 -4.63
CA GLY A 76 -8.17 9.22 -3.52
C GLY A 76 -9.64 9.62 -3.51
N ARG A 77 -10.27 9.64 -4.68
CA ARG A 77 -11.69 10.02 -4.80
C ARG A 77 -12.66 8.93 -4.36
N ILE A 78 -12.17 7.71 -4.17
CA ILE A 78 -12.98 6.61 -3.65
C ILE A 78 -12.85 6.61 -2.13
N PRO A 79 -13.97 6.60 -1.37
CA PRO A 79 -13.89 6.51 0.10
C PRO A 79 -13.10 5.28 0.53
N HIS A 80 -12.08 5.46 1.37
CA HIS A 80 -11.14 4.39 1.70
C HIS A 80 -10.56 4.49 3.11
N SER A 81 -10.08 3.36 3.60
CA SER A 81 -9.26 3.25 4.81
C SER A 81 -8.37 2.02 4.68
N CYS A 82 -7.32 1.97 5.51
CA CYS A 82 -6.35 0.88 5.50
C CYS A 82 -6.18 0.31 6.90
N TRP A 83 -6.20 -1.02 7.03
CA TRP A 83 -6.17 -1.71 8.31
C TRP A 83 -5.16 -2.85 8.32
N ASN A 84 -4.61 -3.11 9.49
CA ASN A 84 -3.82 -4.31 9.74
C ASN A 84 -4.75 -5.53 9.70
N ASN A 85 -4.36 -6.56 8.96
CA ASN A 85 -5.19 -7.76 8.78
C ASN A 85 -4.54 -9.03 9.35
N ILE A 86 -3.58 -8.89 10.27
CA ILE A 86 -2.91 -10.03 10.90
C ILE A 86 -2.79 -9.85 12.42
N ASP A 87 -2.44 -10.93 13.11
CA ASP A 87 -2.03 -10.92 14.52
C ASP A 87 -0.57 -10.50 14.62
N GLY A 88 -0.31 -9.25 14.64
CA GLY A 88 1.04 -8.72 14.65
C GLY A 88 1.06 -7.39 13.94
N MET A 89 2.24 -6.83 13.73
CA MET A 89 2.39 -5.55 13.07
C MET A 89 2.47 -5.72 11.55
N THR A 90 1.77 -4.87 10.83
CA THR A 90 1.94 -4.70 9.40
C THR A 90 2.76 -3.45 9.14
N LYS A 91 3.77 -3.59 8.30
CA LYS A 91 4.60 -2.47 7.88
C LYS A 91 4.39 -2.24 6.39
N MET A 92 4.12 -1.01 6.02
CA MET A 92 3.94 -0.67 4.62
C MET A 92 4.47 0.71 4.29
N ILE A 93 4.76 0.91 3.01
CA ILE A 93 5.16 2.21 2.49
C ILE A 93 3.94 2.81 1.80
N GLY A 94 3.63 4.06 2.14
CA GLY A 94 2.60 4.83 1.46
C GLY A 94 3.24 5.94 0.65
N ILE A 95 2.94 5.98 -0.64
CA ILE A 95 3.45 7.00 -1.55
C ILE A 95 2.27 7.80 -2.07
N THR A 96 2.33 9.12 -1.91
CA THR A 96 1.33 10.03 -2.47
C THR A 96 1.69 10.35 -3.91
N VAL A 97 0.75 10.15 -4.82
CA VAL A 97 0.96 10.37 -6.26
C VAL A 97 -0.15 11.23 -6.85
N ILE A 98 0.21 12.00 -7.84
CA ILE A 98 -0.73 12.84 -8.59
C ILE A 98 -0.50 12.71 -10.10
#